data_1dc92cb851806dac29a5bdbbe28ba47c
#
_entry.id   1dc92cb851806dac29a5bdbbe28ba47c
#
_cell.length_a   1.000
_cell.length_b   1.000
_cell.length_c   1.000
_cell.angle_alpha   90.00
_cell.angle_beta   90.00
_cell.angle_gamma   90.00
#
_symmetry.space_group_name_H-M   'P 1'
#
loop_
_entity.id
_entity.type
_entity.pdbx_description
1 polymer ?
#
loop_
_entity_poly.entity_id
_entity_poly.type
_entity_poly.pdbx_seq_one_letter_code
_entity_poly.pdbx_strand_id
1 'polypeptide(L)'
;MYQYSYDRETGGLLLSDDPQLISKEPRPVYAYELDLLGFNEHWSYKSQNDAPYMWAESNSYIYRGKKIAQVKGGGLYEKPALEVVKDEFGDQVLAEDEELVPVDLKRMSEKNGSMLQVLEQMTVKKIYEVYKRREKQLDCFHVAFSGGKDSVVLLDLVK
;
A
#
# COMPACT_ATOMS: atom_id res chain seq x y z
N MET A 1 14.20 -7.60 -7.91
CA MET A 1 13.18 -7.44 -6.85
C MET A 1 12.17 -6.50 -7.43
N TYR A 2 10.90 -6.91 -7.53
CA TYR A 2 9.85 -6.03 -8.05
C TYR A 2 9.64 -4.88 -7.10
N GLN A 3 9.47 -3.70 -7.64
CA GLN A 3 9.23 -2.47 -6.91
C GLN A 3 7.92 -1.86 -7.38
N TYR A 4 7.45 -0.86 -6.70
CA TYR A 4 6.23 -0.17 -7.05
C TYR A 4 6.47 1.34 -7.16
N SER A 5 5.66 1.99 -7.95
CA SER A 5 5.59 3.44 -8.06
C SER A 5 4.16 3.92 -7.80
N TYR A 6 4.00 5.19 -7.49
CA TYR A 6 2.68 5.78 -7.33
C TYR A 6 2.06 6.10 -8.69
N ASP A 7 0.83 5.65 -8.89
CA ASP A 7 0.03 5.99 -10.06
C ASP A 7 -0.86 7.19 -9.78
N ARG A 8 -0.57 8.31 -10.42
CA ARG A 8 -1.35 9.54 -10.24
C ARG A 8 -2.78 9.43 -10.76
N GLU A 9 -3.01 8.60 -11.76
CA GLU A 9 -4.30 8.44 -12.41
C GLU A 9 -5.29 7.70 -11.51
N THR A 10 -4.90 6.54 -10.99
CA THR A 10 -5.75 5.72 -10.13
C THR A 10 -5.63 6.11 -8.65
N GLY A 11 -4.57 6.83 -8.27
CA GLY A 11 -4.19 7.04 -6.87
C GLY A 11 -3.54 5.81 -6.22
N GLY A 12 -3.37 4.73 -6.99
CA GLY A 12 -2.85 3.45 -6.53
C GLY A 12 -1.35 3.28 -6.70
N LEU A 13 -0.94 2.02 -6.71
CA LEU A 13 0.44 1.59 -6.91
C LEU A 13 0.56 0.81 -8.21
N LEU A 14 1.65 1.02 -8.94
CA LEU A 14 2.05 0.23 -10.09
C LEU A 14 3.26 -0.61 -9.74
N LEU A 15 3.18 -1.91 -10.02
CA LEU A 15 4.31 -2.83 -9.94
C LEU A 15 5.20 -2.63 -11.17
N SER A 16 6.51 -2.55 -10.94
CA SER A 16 7.49 -2.37 -11.99
C SER A 16 8.72 -3.23 -11.72
N ASP A 17 9.41 -3.62 -12.76
CA ASP A 17 10.75 -4.20 -12.72
C ASP A 17 11.85 -3.12 -12.73
N ASP A 18 11.49 -1.88 -13.01
CA ASP A 18 12.38 -0.73 -12.93
C ASP A 18 12.62 -0.33 -11.46
N PRO A 19 13.87 -0.29 -10.99
CA PRO A 19 14.20 0.03 -9.61
C PRO A 19 13.99 1.51 -9.31
N GLN A 20 12.75 1.91 -9.03
CA GLN A 20 12.49 3.19 -8.39
C GLN A 20 12.67 3.04 -6.88
N LEU A 21 13.43 3.97 -6.31
CA LEU A 21 13.78 3.98 -4.89
C LEU A 21 12.58 4.32 -4.00
N ILE A 22 11.72 3.36 -3.76
CA ILE A 22 10.78 3.46 -2.65
C ILE A 22 11.42 2.77 -1.45
N SER A 23 11.84 3.56 -0.49
CA SER A 23 12.63 3.09 0.66
C SER A 23 11.83 2.31 1.70
N LYS A 24 10.50 2.35 1.64
CA LYS A 24 9.59 1.72 2.61
C LYS A 24 8.33 1.20 1.93
N GLU A 25 7.82 0.07 2.41
CA GLU A 25 6.55 -0.48 1.95
C GLU A 25 5.39 0.45 2.31
N PRO A 26 4.62 0.99 1.34
CA PRO A 26 3.48 1.83 1.63
C PRO A 26 2.32 0.99 2.14
N ARG A 27 1.62 1.51 3.14
CA ARG A 27 0.38 0.93 3.61
C ARG A 27 -0.83 1.76 3.16
N PRO A 28 -1.98 1.13 2.91
CA PRO A 28 -3.20 1.86 2.54
C PRO A 28 -3.74 2.65 3.73
N VAL A 29 -4.28 3.84 3.44
CA VAL A 29 -4.91 4.75 4.40
C VAL A 29 -6.37 4.93 4.04
N TYR A 30 -7.26 4.61 4.97
CA TYR A 30 -8.71 4.67 4.82
C TYR A 30 -9.30 5.89 5.53
N ALA A 31 -10.56 6.22 5.23
CA ALA A 31 -11.26 7.37 5.81
C ALA A 31 -11.22 7.40 7.34
N TYR A 32 -11.37 6.26 8.00
CA TYR A 32 -11.29 6.18 9.46
C TYR A 32 -9.97 6.74 10.03
N GLU A 33 -8.84 6.46 9.39
CA GLU A 33 -7.54 6.99 9.82
C GLU A 33 -7.43 8.49 9.51
N LEU A 34 -7.98 8.93 8.38
CA LEU A 34 -8.03 10.35 8.02
C LEU A 34 -8.81 11.16 9.05
N ASP A 35 -9.98 10.64 9.47
CA ASP A 35 -10.82 11.27 10.51
C ASP A 35 -10.07 11.34 11.85
N LEU A 36 -9.39 10.26 12.23
CA LEU A 36 -8.65 10.17 13.48
C LEU A 36 -7.50 11.17 13.57
N LEU A 37 -6.87 11.48 12.44
CA LEU A 37 -5.71 12.37 12.35
C LEU A 37 -6.08 13.81 12.00
N GLY A 38 -7.35 14.13 11.78
CA GLY A 38 -7.81 15.48 11.51
C GLY A 38 -7.61 15.94 10.06
N PHE A 39 -7.51 15.04 9.09
CA PHE A 39 -7.43 15.39 7.67
C PHE A 39 -8.65 16.17 7.18
N ASN A 40 -9.81 15.94 7.80
CA ASN A 40 -11.07 16.65 7.52
C ASN A 40 -11.03 18.15 7.86
N GLU A 41 -10.03 18.61 8.61
CA GLU A 41 -9.79 20.03 8.84
C GLU A 41 -9.15 20.73 7.64
N HIS A 42 -8.57 19.97 6.71
CA HIS A 42 -7.81 20.47 5.57
C HIS A 42 -8.43 20.10 4.22
N TRP A 43 -9.05 18.92 4.10
CA TRP A 43 -9.58 18.41 2.84
C TRP A 43 -10.94 17.73 3.03
N SER A 44 -11.79 17.86 2.02
CA SER A 44 -13.06 17.15 1.98
C SER A 44 -12.90 15.73 1.44
N TYR A 45 -13.63 14.77 1.98
CA TYR A 45 -13.73 13.40 1.49
C TYR A 45 -14.98 12.71 2.04
N LYS A 46 -15.37 11.60 1.40
CA LYS A 46 -16.50 10.79 1.88
C LYS A 46 -16.00 9.83 2.96
N SER A 47 -16.73 9.74 4.08
CA SER A 47 -16.40 8.80 5.16
C SER A 47 -16.81 7.38 4.76
N GLN A 48 -16.05 6.75 3.86
CA GLN A 48 -16.24 5.36 3.39
C GLN A 48 -14.91 4.60 3.47
N ASN A 49 -14.95 3.30 3.77
CA ASN A 49 -13.76 2.47 3.99
C ASN A 49 -13.65 1.26 3.05
N ASP A 50 -14.32 1.29 1.92
CA ASP A 50 -14.29 0.27 0.86
C ASP A 50 -13.07 0.40 -0.07
N ALA A 51 -12.45 1.58 -0.12
CA ALA A 51 -11.18 1.81 -0.80
C ALA A 51 -10.29 2.79 0.00
N PRO A 52 -8.97 2.67 -0.05
CA PRO A 52 -8.08 3.64 0.57
C PRO A 52 -8.10 4.96 -0.22
N TYR A 53 -7.78 6.05 0.45
CA TYR A 53 -7.66 7.38 -0.16
C TYR A 53 -6.24 7.69 -0.59
N MET A 54 -5.28 7.21 0.16
CA MET A 54 -3.85 7.47 -0.08
C MET A 54 -2.98 6.38 0.54
N TRP A 55 -1.69 6.59 0.50
CA TRP A 55 -0.69 5.66 1.01
C TRP A 55 0.16 6.33 2.09
N ALA A 56 0.54 5.57 3.10
CA ALA A 56 1.47 6.04 4.12
C ALA A 56 2.80 5.28 4.05
N GLU A 57 3.89 6.02 3.96
CA GLU A 57 5.25 5.53 4.16
C GLU A 57 5.75 6.00 5.52
N SER A 58 5.76 5.10 6.49
CA SER A 58 6.03 5.47 7.89
C SER A 58 5.03 6.53 8.38
N ASN A 59 5.50 7.74 8.63
CA ASN A 59 4.71 8.88 9.09
C ASN A 59 4.36 9.90 7.97
N SER A 60 4.70 9.60 6.73
CA SER A 60 4.44 10.47 5.58
C SER A 60 3.23 9.97 4.81
N TYR A 61 2.32 10.86 4.46
CA TYR A 61 1.07 10.58 3.73
C TYR A 61 1.18 11.06 2.30
N ILE A 62 0.96 10.13 1.36
CA ILE A 62 1.20 10.33 -0.06
C ILE A 62 -0.11 10.15 -0.81
N TYR A 63 -0.60 11.24 -1.36
CA TYR A 63 -1.79 11.29 -2.19
C TYR A 63 -1.41 11.46 -3.65
N ARG A 64 -1.80 10.51 -4.51
CA ARG A 64 -1.51 10.50 -5.95
C ARG A 64 -0.04 10.79 -6.30
N GLY A 65 0.88 10.21 -5.50
CA GLY A 65 2.32 10.36 -5.69
C GLY A 65 2.94 11.65 -5.15
N LYS A 66 2.15 12.47 -4.46
CA LYS A 66 2.66 13.68 -3.77
C LYS A 66 2.58 13.48 -2.26
N LYS A 67 3.65 13.77 -1.55
CA LYS A 67 3.61 13.86 -0.08
C LYS A 67 2.82 15.12 0.29
N ILE A 68 1.65 14.95 0.90
CA ILE A 68 0.74 16.05 1.28
C ILE A 68 0.77 16.36 2.77
N ALA A 69 1.08 15.38 3.59
CA ALA A 69 1.10 15.54 5.03
C ALA A 69 2.15 14.64 5.70
N GLN A 70 2.45 14.95 6.94
CA GLN A 70 3.29 14.15 7.81
C GLN A 70 2.72 14.18 9.23
N VAL A 71 2.75 13.04 9.93
CA VAL A 71 2.36 12.96 11.34
C VAL A 71 3.62 13.01 12.20
N LYS A 72 3.60 13.88 13.19
CA LYS A 72 4.61 13.98 14.27
C LYS A 72 4.00 13.57 15.61
N GLY A 73 4.83 13.10 16.53
CA GLY A 73 4.37 12.60 17.83
C GLY A 73 3.71 11.23 17.72
N GLY A 74 2.70 10.96 18.53
CA GLY A 74 2.01 9.66 18.54
C GLY A 74 2.70 8.60 19.37
N GLY A 75 3.66 8.99 20.25
CA GLY A 75 4.20 8.12 21.28
C GLY A 75 3.21 7.89 22.42
N LEU A 76 3.59 7.08 23.41
CA LEU A 76 2.72 6.71 24.54
C LEU A 76 2.11 7.91 25.32
N TYR A 77 2.71 9.09 25.19
CA TYR A 77 2.33 10.29 25.97
C TYR A 77 2.03 11.52 25.09
N GLU A 78 2.16 11.41 23.76
CA GLU A 78 1.93 12.52 22.84
C GLU A 78 0.83 12.19 21.87
N LYS A 79 -0.11 13.11 21.69
CA LYS A 79 -1.09 12.98 20.61
C LYS A 79 -0.40 13.17 19.26
N PRO A 80 -0.78 12.38 18.25
CA PRO A 80 -0.30 12.61 16.91
C PRO A 80 -0.75 14.00 16.43
N ALA A 81 0.17 14.74 15.81
CA ALA A 81 -0.11 16.04 15.21
C ALA A 81 0.09 15.92 13.69
N LEU A 82 -0.93 16.28 12.93
CA LEU A 82 -0.86 16.34 11.47
C LEU A 82 -0.17 17.65 11.07
N GLU A 83 0.86 17.53 10.23
CA GLU A 83 1.50 18.68 9.58
C GLU A 83 1.29 18.57 8.07
N VAL A 84 0.65 19.58 7.50
CA VAL A 84 0.49 19.70 6.06
C VAL A 84 1.80 20.13 5.42
N VAL A 85 2.17 19.45 4.33
CA VAL A 85 3.39 19.77 3.58
C VAL A 85 3.16 21.02 2.73
N LYS A 86 4.10 21.95 2.84
CA LYS A 86 4.15 23.17 2.02
C LYS A 86 5.26 23.07 1.00
N ASP A 87 5.07 23.71 -0.13
CA ASP A 87 6.07 23.83 -1.17
C ASP A 87 7.14 24.89 -0.82
N GLU A 88 8.05 25.15 -1.74
CA GLU A 88 9.13 26.14 -1.57
C GLU A 88 8.63 27.59 -1.48
N PHE A 89 7.38 27.87 -1.91
CA PHE A 89 6.75 29.18 -1.82
C PHE A 89 5.89 29.33 -0.55
N GLY A 90 5.77 28.27 0.25
CA GLY A 90 4.96 28.26 1.48
C GLY A 90 3.50 27.89 1.28
N ASP A 91 3.08 27.57 0.05
CA ASP A 91 1.74 27.12 -0.29
C ASP A 91 1.59 25.61 0.00
N GLN A 92 0.37 25.17 0.29
CA GLN A 92 0.12 23.73 0.47
C GLN A 92 0.33 22.97 -0.85
N VAL A 93 1.01 21.84 -0.79
CA VAL A 93 1.26 20.96 -1.94
C VAL A 93 -0.05 20.46 -2.55
N LEU A 94 -1.10 20.33 -1.76
CA LEU A 94 -2.47 20.04 -2.16
C LEU A 94 -3.38 21.16 -1.65
N ALA A 95 -4.21 21.75 -2.52
CA ALA A 95 -5.10 22.85 -2.15
C ALA A 95 -6.08 22.46 -1.03
N GLU A 96 -6.40 23.40 -0.13
CA GLU A 96 -7.28 23.15 1.02
C GLU A 96 -8.71 22.75 0.65
N ASP A 97 -9.19 23.19 -0.49
CA ASP A 97 -10.54 22.93 -0.99
C ASP A 97 -10.62 21.69 -1.90
N GLU A 98 -9.52 20.97 -2.08
CA GLU A 98 -9.50 19.78 -2.94
C GLU A 98 -10.25 18.62 -2.27
N GLU A 99 -11.16 17.99 -3.02
CA GLU A 99 -11.83 16.76 -2.59
C GLU A 99 -10.91 15.57 -2.81
N LEU A 100 -10.59 14.86 -1.71
CA LEU A 100 -9.84 13.60 -1.80
C LEU A 100 -10.72 12.50 -2.41
N VAL A 101 -10.23 11.91 -3.48
CA VAL A 101 -10.90 10.82 -4.18
C VAL A 101 -10.23 9.49 -3.81
N PRO A 102 -11.01 8.44 -3.48
CA PRO A 102 -10.44 7.14 -3.16
C PRO A 102 -9.70 6.54 -4.35
N VAL A 103 -8.80 5.62 -4.07
CA VAL A 103 -8.05 4.84 -5.05
C VAL A 103 -9.01 4.02 -5.90
N ASP A 104 -8.86 4.09 -7.21
CA ASP A 104 -9.57 3.19 -8.14
C ASP A 104 -8.91 1.81 -8.12
N LEU A 105 -9.34 0.97 -7.19
CA LEU A 105 -8.80 -0.39 -6.98
C LEU A 105 -8.99 -1.28 -8.20
N LYS A 106 -10.11 -1.14 -8.92
CA LYS A 106 -10.38 -1.94 -10.11
C LYS A 106 -9.35 -1.63 -11.20
N ARG A 107 -9.19 -0.37 -11.53
CA ARG A 107 -8.25 0.06 -12.56
C ARG A 107 -6.79 -0.16 -12.14
N MET A 108 -6.47 0.02 -10.86
CA MET A 108 -5.17 -0.32 -10.30
C MET A 108 -4.86 -1.81 -10.49
N SER A 109 -5.81 -2.70 -10.21
CA SER A 109 -5.68 -4.14 -10.42
C SER A 109 -5.51 -4.50 -11.90
N GLU A 110 -6.28 -3.89 -12.78
CA GLU A 110 -6.18 -4.09 -14.24
C GLU A 110 -4.79 -3.68 -14.75
N LYS A 111 -4.28 -2.53 -14.34
CA LYS A 111 -2.94 -2.05 -14.72
C LYS A 111 -1.81 -2.97 -14.24
N ASN A 112 -1.97 -3.62 -13.10
CA ASN A 112 -0.97 -4.53 -12.53
C ASN A 112 -1.15 -5.99 -12.98
N GLY A 113 -2.21 -6.33 -13.70
CA GLY A 113 -2.65 -7.70 -13.95
C GLY A 113 -1.57 -8.59 -14.59
N SER A 114 -0.87 -8.10 -15.61
CA SER A 114 0.20 -8.87 -16.26
C SER A 114 1.38 -9.14 -15.32
N MET A 115 1.78 -8.17 -14.52
CA MET A 115 2.88 -8.32 -13.57
C MET A 115 2.51 -9.26 -12.43
N LEU A 116 1.29 -9.13 -11.90
CA LEU A 116 0.77 -10.03 -10.86
C LEU A 116 0.73 -11.48 -11.36
N GLN A 117 0.29 -11.72 -12.59
CA GLN A 117 0.27 -13.05 -13.20
C GLN A 117 1.68 -13.66 -13.32
N VAL A 118 2.67 -12.87 -13.74
CA VAL A 118 4.07 -13.32 -13.78
C VAL A 118 4.58 -13.68 -12.39
N LEU A 119 4.32 -12.83 -11.39
CA LEU A 119 4.72 -13.06 -10.00
C LEU A 119 4.09 -14.33 -9.43
N GLU A 120 2.80 -14.54 -9.68
CA GLU A 120 2.07 -15.75 -9.31
C GLU A 120 2.73 -16.99 -9.89
N GLN A 121 2.91 -17.04 -11.21
CA GLN A 121 3.54 -18.18 -11.90
C GLN A 121 4.95 -18.48 -11.39
N MET A 122 5.77 -17.44 -11.19
CA MET A 122 7.12 -17.59 -10.65
C MET A 122 7.10 -18.16 -9.22
N THR A 123 6.15 -17.71 -8.41
CA THR A 123 6.02 -18.16 -7.03
C THR A 123 5.54 -19.60 -6.93
N VAL A 124 4.52 -19.97 -7.70
CA VAL A 124 4.02 -21.35 -7.78
C VAL A 124 5.13 -22.29 -8.27
N LYS A 125 5.87 -21.90 -9.32
CA LYS A 125 7.02 -22.67 -9.79
C LYS A 125 8.06 -22.88 -8.69
N LYS A 126 8.41 -21.84 -7.94
CA LYS A 126 9.38 -21.91 -6.84
C LYS A 126 8.90 -22.82 -5.72
N ILE A 127 7.63 -22.74 -5.34
CA ILE A 127 7.00 -23.63 -4.34
C ILE A 127 7.10 -25.08 -4.84
N TYR A 128 6.72 -25.34 -6.08
CA TYR A 128 6.78 -26.68 -6.67
C TYR A 128 8.21 -27.25 -6.71
N GLU A 129 9.22 -26.44 -7.06
CA GLU A 129 10.62 -26.85 -7.06
C GLU A 129 11.10 -27.23 -5.64
N VAL A 130 10.69 -26.49 -4.60
CA VAL A 130 10.99 -26.82 -3.21
C VAL A 130 10.30 -28.13 -2.82
N TYR A 131 9.03 -28.29 -3.17
CA TYR A 131 8.29 -29.53 -2.95
C TYR A 131 9.02 -30.73 -3.60
N LYS A 132 9.30 -30.67 -4.88
CA LYS A 132 9.96 -31.75 -5.64
C LYS A 132 11.35 -32.13 -5.07
N ARG A 133 12.09 -31.15 -4.60
CA ARG A 133 13.41 -31.39 -4.01
C ARG A 133 13.34 -32.15 -2.70
N ARG A 134 12.24 -31.98 -1.94
CA ARG A 134 12.10 -32.50 -0.59
C ARG A 134 11.08 -33.63 -0.43
N GLU A 135 10.22 -33.90 -1.42
CA GLU A 135 9.11 -34.85 -1.32
C GLU A 135 9.54 -36.26 -0.87
N LYS A 136 10.76 -36.70 -1.25
CA LYS A 136 11.30 -38.02 -0.84
C LYS A 136 11.99 -38.03 0.52
N GLN A 137 12.17 -36.88 1.13
CA GLN A 137 12.89 -36.69 2.39
C GLN A 137 11.98 -36.35 3.55
N LEU A 138 10.74 -36.00 3.29
CA LEU A 138 9.79 -35.51 4.28
C LEU A 138 8.46 -36.25 4.15
N ASP A 139 7.88 -36.57 5.30
CA ASP A 139 6.57 -37.24 5.37
C ASP A 139 5.42 -36.29 5.02
N CYS A 140 5.59 -35.00 5.29
CA CYS A 140 4.60 -33.97 4.96
C CYS A 140 5.23 -32.58 4.80
N PHE A 141 4.47 -31.70 4.17
CA PHE A 141 4.76 -30.25 4.14
C PHE A 141 3.69 -29.52 4.94
N HIS A 142 4.12 -28.60 5.77
CA HIS A 142 3.24 -27.81 6.61
C HIS A 142 3.20 -26.37 6.13
N VAL A 143 1.99 -25.84 5.88
CA VAL A 143 1.76 -24.44 5.58
C VAL A 143 1.25 -23.75 6.83
N ALA A 144 2.06 -22.88 7.41
CA ALA A 144 1.65 -22.10 8.58
C ALA A 144 0.69 -20.98 8.18
N PHE A 145 -0.45 -20.90 8.85
CA PHE A 145 -1.48 -19.91 8.59
C PHE A 145 -1.71 -19.04 9.83
N SER A 146 -1.36 -17.76 9.73
CA SER A 146 -1.52 -16.78 10.82
C SER A 146 -2.79 -15.93 10.71
N GLY A 147 -3.53 -16.03 9.60
CA GLY A 147 -4.66 -15.15 9.28
C GLY A 147 -4.25 -13.78 8.69
N GLY A 148 -2.96 -13.48 8.60
CA GLY A 148 -2.46 -12.28 7.95
C GLY A 148 -2.46 -12.38 6.42
N LYS A 149 -2.38 -11.24 5.74
CA LYS A 149 -2.41 -11.14 4.26
C LYS A 149 -1.44 -12.11 3.57
N ASP A 150 -0.21 -12.22 4.04
CA ASP A 150 0.83 -13.04 3.42
C ASP A 150 0.53 -14.53 3.53
N SER A 151 -0.01 -14.99 4.67
CA SER A 151 -0.40 -16.38 4.87
C SER A 151 -1.63 -16.78 4.07
N VAL A 152 -2.56 -15.84 3.82
CA VAL A 152 -3.72 -16.06 2.94
C VAL A 152 -3.23 -16.27 1.50
N VAL A 153 -2.36 -15.41 0.99
CA VAL A 153 -1.78 -15.54 -0.36
C VAL A 153 -0.99 -16.84 -0.47
N LEU A 154 -0.14 -17.16 0.51
CA LEU A 154 0.62 -18.41 0.48
C LEU A 154 -0.29 -19.64 0.43
N LEU A 155 -1.37 -19.65 1.24
CA LEU A 155 -2.33 -20.76 1.26
C LEU A 155 -3.02 -20.95 -0.08
N ASP A 156 -3.30 -19.88 -0.80
CA ASP A 156 -3.91 -19.93 -2.12
C ASP A 156 -2.94 -20.45 -3.18
N LEU A 157 -1.68 -20.02 -3.14
CA LEU A 157 -0.64 -20.42 -4.09
C LEU A 157 -0.15 -21.87 -3.94
N VAL A 158 -0.41 -22.53 -2.81
CA VAL A 158 0.00 -23.95 -2.57
C VAL A 158 -1.12 -24.95 -2.83
N LYS A 159 -2.33 -24.52 -3.14
CA LYS A 159 -3.45 -25.38 -3.54
C LYS A 159 -3.22 -25.96 -4.93
#